data_53cc7fcfc9fd809b1a54a610adbcb5d3
#
_entry.id   53cc7fcfc9fd809b1a54a610adbcb5d3
#
_cell.length_a   1.000
_cell.length_b   1.000
_cell.length_c   1.000
_cell.angle_alpha   90.00
_cell.angle_beta   90.00
_cell.angle_gamma   90.00
#
_symmetry.space_group_name_H-M   'P 1'
#
loop_
_entity.id
_entity.type
_entity.pdbx_description
1 polymer ?
#
loop_
_entity_poly.entity_id
_entity_poly.type
_entity_poly.pdbx_seq_one_letter_code
_entity_poly.pdbx_strand_id
1 'polypeptide(L)'
;MDLNIILSNLETGNEEEIETLLREFNRENCRTFTFDQKEEDKRKKLCAGLVRVLERDGSPCCQTACLEALRILSRDKRVLGPVATQEGMLVLARRGCLREAPDTPHERVAVEALKCLCNVVFNSQEAQQVSADIRLAAGLCAQLRTSAACGLSHEVSLFSLRLLFLLSALRTDVRALLQHELKAVDLLVEILEHTLSIKWAGKYEAAMDPDPKPLPLEENERAMEALKALFNLTLCDTREEDGAHQLRLITAIMRHLLMIKTQTEDKTEEAHSHAINLLSNIPVSCLDVLINVQSQGGLEEYNGKNMDVIQVLLDFMEKRIDKGSNYKEGLTPVLSLLTESSRHHREIRKYIKSQVLPPLKDVKNRPEVGTTVRNKLVRLMTHVDTGVKQSAAEFLFVLCKESVDNLLKYTGYGNAAGLLAARGLLAGGRGEGQYSDEEDSDTEEYKSAKPFINPITGHVEEPMPNPIEEMTEEQKEYEAQKLVNMFDKLSRQQIIRPMGVRRDGTLAPLAEAVQQCSADSCSSDSD
;
A
#
# COMPACT_ATOMS: atom_id res chain seq x y z
N MET A 1 -22.41 -35.42 10.75
CA MET A 1 -23.86 -35.26 11.03
C MET A 1 -24.67 -35.32 9.74
N ASP A 2 -25.84 -36.01 9.71
CA ASP A 2 -26.70 -36.07 8.51
C ASP A 2 -27.52 -34.78 8.35
N LEU A 3 -27.33 -34.03 7.25
CA LEU A 3 -28.05 -32.79 6.95
C LEU A 3 -29.57 -33.01 6.80
N ASN A 4 -30.05 -34.21 6.48
CA ASN A 4 -31.48 -34.49 6.36
C ASN A 4 -32.19 -34.38 7.73
N ILE A 5 -31.53 -34.76 8.82
CA ILE A 5 -32.08 -34.65 10.18
C ILE A 5 -32.26 -33.16 10.55
N ILE A 6 -31.28 -32.33 10.23
CA ILE A 6 -31.38 -30.88 10.48
C ILE A 6 -32.53 -30.28 9.65
N LEU A 7 -32.59 -30.63 8.35
CA LEU A 7 -33.62 -30.11 7.45
C LEU A 7 -35.03 -30.46 7.89
N SER A 8 -35.28 -31.71 8.34
CA SER A 8 -36.60 -32.10 8.84
C SER A 8 -36.99 -31.35 10.13
N ASN A 9 -36.04 -31.10 11.03
CA ASN A 9 -36.30 -30.36 12.27
C ASN A 9 -36.51 -28.85 12.03
N LEU A 10 -35.87 -28.25 11.03
CA LEU A 10 -36.16 -26.86 10.65
C LEU A 10 -37.60 -26.65 10.14
N GLU A 11 -38.25 -27.71 9.63
CA GLU A 11 -39.67 -27.67 9.23
C GLU A 11 -40.63 -27.82 10.39
N THR A 12 -40.28 -28.55 11.42
CA THR A 12 -41.13 -28.81 12.61
C THR A 12 -41.22 -27.60 13.56
N GLY A 13 -40.20 -26.75 13.57
CA GLY A 13 -40.20 -25.51 14.35
C GLY A 13 -39.88 -25.63 15.83
N ASN A 14 -39.39 -26.78 16.32
CA ASN A 14 -38.93 -26.95 17.70
C ASN A 14 -37.55 -26.31 17.90
N GLU A 15 -37.51 -25.15 18.58
CA GLU A 15 -36.27 -24.35 18.77
C GLU A 15 -35.18 -25.09 19.55
N GLU A 16 -35.53 -25.86 20.58
CA GLU A 16 -34.55 -26.57 21.43
C GLU A 16 -33.85 -27.69 20.64
N GLU A 17 -34.61 -28.42 19.81
CA GLU A 17 -34.03 -29.45 18.94
C GLU A 17 -33.18 -28.85 17.85
N ILE A 18 -33.64 -27.77 17.20
CA ILE A 18 -32.89 -27.03 16.18
C ILE A 18 -31.57 -26.53 16.78
N GLU A 19 -31.62 -25.89 17.96
CA GLU A 19 -30.41 -25.40 18.62
C GLU A 19 -29.41 -26.51 18.92
N THR A 20 -29.86 -27.65 19.43
CA THR A 20 -29.00 -28.78 19.78
C THR A 20 -28.32 -29.35 18.54
N LEU A 21 -29.06 -29.60 17.46
CA LEU A 21 -28.54 -30.12 16.20
C LEU A 21 -27.57 -29.15 15.54
N LEU A 22 -27.90 -27.86 15.54
CA LEU A 22 -27.02 -26.85 14.93
C LEU A 22 -25.72 -26.65 15.74
N ARG A 23 -25.76 -26.73 17.06
CA ARG A 23 -24.56 -26.69 17.90
C ARG A 23 -23.62 -27.85 17.59
N GLU A 24 -24.16 -29.04 17.38
CA GLU A 24 -23.39 -30.21 16.99
C GLU A 24 -22.78 -30.03 15.59
N PHE A 25 -23.60 -29.59 14.61
CA PHE A 25 -23.15 -29.26 13.26
C PHE A 25 -22.02 -28.22 13.28
N ASN A 26 -22.18 -27.14 14.04
CA ASN A 26 -21.20 -26.06 14.15
C ASN A 26 -19.88 -26.57 14.75
N ARG A 27 -19.95 -27.41 15.78
CA ARG A 27 -18.75 -28.02 16.39
C ARG A 27 -17.98 -28.90 15.41
N GLU A 28 -18.68 -29.73 14.63
CA GLU A 28 -18.06 -30.61 13.63
C GLU A 28 -17.44 -29.82 12.46
N ASN A 29 -18.10 -28.72 12.04
CA ASN A 29 -17.75 -28.00 10.81
C ASN A 29 -17.02 -26.67 11.06
N CYS A 30 -16.69 -26.31 12.30
CA CYS A 30 -16.04 -25.01 12.62
C CYS A 30 -14.73 -24.77 11.85
N ARG A 31 -13.98 -25.82 11.50
CA ARG A 31 -12.73 -25.78 10.74
C ARG A 31 -12.85 -26.23 9.29
N THR A 32 -14.07 -26.47 8.78
CA THR A 32 -14.31 -26.89 7.39
C THR A 32 -14.30 -25.65 6.50
N PHE A 33 -13.44 -25.65 5.48
CA PHE A 33 -13.35 -24.59 4.47
C PHE A 33 -13.65 -25.09 3.05
N THR A 34 -13.64 -26.42 2.86
CA THR A 34 -13.97 -27.08 1.59
C THR A 34 -15.12 -28.03 1.82
N PHE A 35 -16.13 -27.98 0.94
CA PHE A 35 -17.35 -28.75 1.07
C PHE A 35 -17.53 -29.68 -0.12
N ASP A 36 -18.05 -30.92 0.14
CA ASP A 36 -18.35 -31.90 -0.91
C ASP A 36 -19.47 -31.36 -1.82
N GLN A 37 -19.24 -31.43 -3.12
CA GLN A 37 -20.20 -31.01 -4.14
C GLN A 37 -21.49 -31.83 -4.11
N LYS A 38 -21.43 -33.12 -3.72
CA LYS A 38 -22.60 -34.02 -3.68
C LYS A 38 -23.72 -33.55 -2.75
N GLU A 39 -23.40 -32.76 -1.72
CA GLU A 39 -24.37 -32.25 -0.75
C GLU A 39 -24.73 -30.77 -0.96
N GLU A 40 -24.36 -30.17 -2.09
CA GLU A 40 -24.60 -28.76 -2.38
C GLU A 40 -26.09 -28.37 -2.25
N ASP A 41 -26.98 -29.17 -2.84
CA ASP A 41 -28.43 -28.89 -2.79
C ASP A 41 -29.01 -28.99 -1.37
N LYS A 42 -28.49 -29.91 -0.53
CA LYS A 42 -28.91 -30.01 0.87
C LYS A 42 -28.44 -28.76 1.64
N ARG A 43 -27.21 -28.30 1.40
CA ARG A 43 -26.69 -27.09 2.03
C ARG A 43 -27.44 -25.83 1.58
N LYS A 44 -27.84 -25.73 0.29
CA LYS A 44 -28.73 -24.65 -0.18
C LYS A 44 -30.06 -24.66 0.56
N LYS A 45 -30.69 -25.82 0.70
CA LYS A 45 -31.93 -25.95 1.47
C LYS A 45 -31.72 -25.59 2.94
N LEU A 46 -30.58 -25.98 3.52
CA LEU A 46 -30.22 -25.61 4.88
C LEU A 46 -30.08 -24.09 5.03
N CYS A 47 -29.39 -23.40 4.14
CA CYS A 47 -29.31 -21.96 4.13
C CYS A 47 -30.71 -21.29 4.08
N ALA A 48 -31.61 -21.76 3.20
CA ALA A 48 -32.97 -21.27 3.11
C ALA A 48 -33.78 -21.52 4.39
N GLY A 49 -33.62 -22.70 4.99
CA GLY A 49 -34.27 -23.05 6.27
C GLY A 49 -33.79 -22.16 7.42
N LEU A 50 -32.48 -21.93 7.52
CA LEU A 50 -31.89 -21.07 8.55
C LEU A 50 -32.36 -19.62 8.43
N VAL A 51 -32.45 -19.06 7.22
CA VAL A 51 -33.01 -17.72 6.99
C VAL A 51 -34.45 -17.64 7.49
N ARG A 52 -35.31 -18.63 7.18
CA ARG A 52 -36.69 -18.67 7.66
C ARG A 52 -36.83 -18.77 9.19
N VAL A 53 -35.92 -19.50 9.85
CA VAL A 53 -35.89 -19.53 11.34
C VAL A 53 -35.48 -18.15 11.89
N LEU A 54 -34.49 -17.51 11.28
CA LEU A 54 -34.02 -16.19 11.70
C LEU A 54 -35.01 -15.05 11.41
N GLU A 55 -36.00 -15.24 10.55
CA GLU A 55 -37.10 -14.28 10.36
C GLU A 55 -37.99 -14.17 11.59
N ARG A 56 -38.16 -15.25 12.33
CA ARG A 56 -38.98 -15.32 13.51
C ARG A 56 -38.23 -14.83 14.73
N ASP A 57 -38.94 -14.19 15.64
CA ASP A 57 -38.39 -13.85 16.95
C ASP A 57 -38.32 -15.12 17.80
N GLY A 58 -37.12 -15.59 18.02
CA GLY A 58 -36.81 -16.82 18.76
C GLY A 58 -35.76 -16.57 19.83
N SER A 59 -35.40 -17.63 20.56
CA SER A 59 -34.41 -17.53 21.63
C SER A 59 -33.05 -17.05 21.08
N PRO A 60 -32.33 -16.18 21.79
CA PRO A 60 -30.98 -15.72 21.36
C PRO A 60 -30.02 -16.87 21.16
N CYS A 61 -30.17 -17.97 21.88
CA CYS A 61 -29.33 -19.17 21.75
C CYS A 61 -29.54 -19.89 20.40
N CYS A 62 -30.80 -20.09 20.01
CA CYS A 62 -31.17 -20.69 18.73
C CYS A 62 -30.74 -19.77 17.57
N GLN A 63 -30.98 -18.45 17.66
CA GLN A 63 -30.56 -17.47 16.68
C GLN A 63 -29.02 -17.48 16.48
N THR A 64 -28.25 -17.54 17.56
CA THR A 64 -26.79 -17.62 17.50
C THR A 64 -26.36 -18.90 16.82
N ALA A 65 -26.93 -20.05 17.16
CA ALA A 65 -26.61 -21.33 16.55
C ALA A 65 -26.92 -21.35 15.03
N CYS A 66 -28.05 -20.74 14.61
CA CYS A 66 -28.40 -20.56 13.20
C CYS A 66 -27.39 -19.67 12.45
N LEU A 67 -26.99 -18.55 13.04
CA LEU A 67 -26.03 -17.61 12.45
C LEU A 67 -24.64 -18.22 12.36
N GLU A 68 -24.17 -18.94 13.38
CA GLU A 68 -22.90 -19.69 13.34
C GLU A 68 -22.90 -20.72 12.20
N ALA A 69 -23.99 -21.48 12.03
CA ALA A 69 -24.14 -22.43 10.92
C ALA A 69 -24.12 -21.71 9.56
N LEU A 70 -24.86 -20.61 9.42
CA LEU A 70 -24.87 -19.79 8.22
C LEU A 70 -23.49 -19.22 7.91
N ARG A 71 -22.75 -18.76 8.91
CA ARG A 71 -21.37 -18.29 8.77
C ARG A 71 -20.42 -19.40 8.28
N ILE A 72 -20.59 -20.64 8.76
CA ILE A 72 -19.81 -21.78 8.28
C ILE A 72 -20.16 -22.08 6.81
N LEU A 73 -21.43 -22.14 6.48
CA LEU A 73 -21.93 -22.40 5.12
C LEU A 73 -21.54 -21.28 4.14
N SER A 74 -21.47 -20.03 4.60
CA SER A 74 -21.12 -18.88 3.75
C SER A 74 -19.68 -18.88 3.22
N ARG A 75 -18.84 -19.82 3.64
CA ARG A 75 -17.52 -20.09 3.05
C ARG A 75 -17.62 -20.73 1.66
N ASP A 76 -18.74 -21.40 1.36
CA ASP A 76 -19.04 -21.98 0.05
C ASP A 76 -19.99 -21.06 -0.73
N LYS A 77 -19.42 -20.28 -1.68
CA LYS A 77 -20.20 -19.35 -2.52
C LYS A 77 -21.31 -20.00 -3.36
N ARG A 78 -21.24 -21.31 -3.62
CA ARG A 78 -22.24 -22.02 -4.41
C ARG A 78 -23.59 -22.15 -3.70
N VAL A 79 -23.61 -22.06 -2.37
CA VAL A 79 -24.84 -22.27 -1.56
C VAL A 79 -25.48 -20.96 -1.10
N LEU A 80 -24.93 -19.79 -1.46
CA LEU A 80 -25.36 -18.49 -0.96
C LEU A 80 -26.63 -17.94 -1.60
N GLY A 81 -27.10 -18.50 -2.72
CA GLY A 81 -28.29 -18.01 -3.42
C GLY A 81 -29.47 -17.67 -2.50
N PRO A 82 -29.92 -18.57 -1.61
CA PRO A 82 -31.03 -18.29 -0.70
C PRO A 82 -30.78 -17.15 0.32
N VAL A 83 -29.52 -16.89 0.66
CA VAL A 83 -29.11 -15.84 1.61
C VAL A 83 -28.91 -14.50 0.91
N ALA A 84 -28.44 -14.52 -0.32
CA ALA A 84 -28.15 -13.34 -1.13
C ALA A 84 -29.42 -12.66 -1.71
N THR A 85 -30.59 -13.08 -1.29
CA THR A 85 -31.88 -12.45 -1.63
C THR A 85 -32.11 -11.19 -0.80
N GLN A 86 -33.02 -10.33 -1.25
CA GLN A 86 -33.40 -9.14 -0.47
C GLN A 86 -33.91 -9.51 0.92
N GLU A 87 -34.74 -10.55 1.02
CA GLU A 87 -35.28 -11.04 2.30
C GLU A 87 -34.16 -11.56 3.22
N GLY A 88 -33.28 -12.44 2.71
CA GLY A 88 -32.18 -12.98 3.50
C GLY A 88 -31.22 -11.90 4.02
N MET A 89 -30.88 -10.94 3.17
CA MET A 89 -30.00 -9.82 3.55
C MET A 89 -30.68 -8.88 4.56
N LEU A 90 -32.00 -8.64 4.44
CA LEU A 90 -32.77 -7.86 5.43
C LEU A 90 -32.85 -8.55 6.78
N VAL A 91 -33.04 -9.88 6.81
CA VAL A 91 -33.00 -10.67 8.04
C VAL A 91 -31.66 -10.54 8.73
N LEU A 92 -30.56 -10.73 8.01
CA LEU A 92 -29.22 -10.57 8.57
C LEU A 92 -28.95 -9.14 9.06
N ALA A 93 -29.41 -8.12 8.30
CA ALA A 93 -29.26 -6.71 8.68
C ALA A 93 -30.04 -6.40 9.97
N ARG A 94 -31.25 -6.92 10.13
CA ARG A 94 -32.04 -6.77 11.36
C ARG A 94 -31.35 -7.45 12.55
N ARG A 95 -30.89 -8.68 12.41
CA ARG A 95 -30.17 -9.41 13.48
C ARG A 95 -28.81 -8.75 13.80
N GLY A 96 -28.18 -8.10 12.83
CA GLY A 96 -26.96 -7.29 13.02
C GLY A 96 -27.22 -5.89 13.61
N CYS A 97 -28.46 -5.55 13.97
CA CYS A 97 -28.87 -4.23 14.48
C CYS A 97 -28.56 -3.07 13.51
N LEU A 98 -28.55 -3.34 12.20
CA LEU A 98 -28.34 -2.33 11.15
C LEU A 98 -29.65 -1.72 10.66
N ARG A 99 -30.77 -2.29 11.04
CA ARG A 99 -32.15 -1.82 10.81
C ARG A 99 -33.00 -2.22 12.00
N GLU A 100 -34.01 -1.40 12.32
CA GLU A 100 -35.02 -1.66 13.32
C GLU A 100 -34.52 -2.61 14.44
N ALA A 101 -33.67 -2.06 15.32
CA ALA A 101 -33.05 -2.85 16.36
C ALA A 101 -34.16 -3.49 17.22
N PRO A 102 -34.07 -4.77 17.62
CA PRO A 102 -34.99 -5.39 18.55
C PRO A 102 -34.95 -4.63 19.88
N ASP A 103 -36.05 -4.64 20.62
CA ASP A 103 -36.17 -3.95 21.92
C ASP A 103 -35.06 -4.31 22.91
N THR A 104 -34.52 -5.53 22.78
CA THR A 104 -33.37 -6.02 23.55
C THR A 104 -32.33 -6.66 22.58
N PRO A 105 -31.39 -5.86 22.02
CA PRO A 105 -30.35 -6.40 21.15
C PRO A 105 -29.44 -7.34 21.95
N HIS A 106 -29.30 -8.57 21.46
CA HIS A 106 -28.37 -9.54 22.04
C HIS A 106 -27.03 -9.46 21.29
N GLU A 107 -25.98 -9.03 21.98
CA GLU A 107 -24.66 -8.77 21.39
C GLU A 107 -24.12 -9.93 20.54
N ARG A 108 -24.18 -11.15 21.07
CA ARG A 108 -23.65 -12.33 20.37
C ARG A 108 -24.38 -12.63 19.05
N VAL A 109 -25.69 -12.38 19.01
CA VAL A 109 -26.51 -12.49 17.81
C VAL A 109 -26.06 -11.43 16.79
N ALA A 110 -25.89 -10.18 17.23
CA ALA A 110 -25.44 -9.10 16.35
C ALA A 110 -24.04 -9.38 15.75
N VAL A 111 -23.11 -9.82 16.56
CA VAL A 111 -21.75 -10.18 16.12
C VAL A 111 -21.77 -11.29 15.07
N GLU A 112 -22.50 -12.40 15.30
CA GLU A 112 -22.55 -13.50 14.34
C GLU A 112 -23.29 -13.10 13.05
N ALA A 113 -24.32 -12.25 13.14
CA ALA A 113 -24.98 -11.70 11.95
C ALA A 113 -24.05 -10.81 11.12
N LEU A 114 -23.26 -9.95 11.75
CA LEU A 114 -22.25 -9.12 11.08
C LEU A 114 -21.16 -9.97 10.42
N LYS A 115 -20.69 -11.03 11.10
CA LYS A 115 -19.74 -12.00 10.53
C LYS A 115 -20.33 -12.71 9.30
N CYS A 116 -21.61 -13.09 9.33
CA CYS A 116 -22.32 -13.66 8.18
C CYS A 116 -22.39 -12.66 7.03
N LEU A 117 -22.79 -11.42 7.30
CA LEU A 117 -22.86 -10.36 6.27
C LEU A 117 -21.50 -10.13 5.61
N CYS A 118 -20.42 -10.08 6.39
CA CYS A 118 -19.07 -9.96 5.83
C CYS A 118 -18.75 -11.09 4.83
N ASN A 119 -19.04 -12.34 5.21
CA ASN A 119 -18.77 -13.49 4.35
C ASN A 119 -19.66 -13.50 3.10
N VAL A 120 -20.95 -13.23 3.26
CA VAL A 120 -21.94 -13.26 2.17
C VAL A 120 -21.64 -12.16 1.15
N VAL A 121 -21.37 -10.93 1.61
CA VAL A 121 -20.98 -9.79 0.74
C VAL A 121 -19.65 -10.06 0.03
N PHE A 122 -18.68 -10.64 0.72
CA PHE A 122 -17.40 -10.97 0.11
C PHE A 122 -17.52 -12.03 -1.00
N ASN A 123 -18.38 -13.03 -0.81
CA ASN A 123 -18.46 -14.22 -1.66
C ASN A 123 -19.55 -14.15 -2.75
N SER A 124 -20.50 -13.20 -2.73
CA SER A 124 -21.62 -13.13 -3.67
C SER A 124 -21.80 -11.71 -4.26
N GLN A 125 -21.76 -11.62 -5.59
CA GLN A 125 -22.05 -10.36 -6.30
C GLN A 125 -23.52 -9.96 -6.19
N GLU A 126 -24.44 -10.93 -6.12
CA GLU A 126 -25.86 -10.68 -5.88
C GLU A 126 -26.06 -10.02 -4.49
N ALA A 127 -25.39 -10.53 -3.46
CA ALA A 127 -25.45 -9.95 -2.12
C ALA A 127 -24.85 -8.53 -2.09
N GLN A 128 -23.80 -8.26 -2.89
CA GLN A 128 -23.25 -6.90 -3.03
C GLN A 128 -24.29 -5.95 -3.64
N GLN A 129 -24.99 -6.39 -4.68
CA GLN A 129 -26.06 -5.60 -5.31
C GLN A 129 -27.21 -5.35 -4.32
N VAL A 130 -27.71 -6.40 -3.70
CA VAL A 130 -28.80 -6.29 -2.70
C VAL A 130 -28.38 -5.39 -1.53
N SER A 131 -27.11 -5.44 -1.08
CA SER A 131 -26.61 -4.55 -0.02
C SER A 131 -26.69 -3.08 -0.40
N ALA A 132 -26.46 -2.74 -1.68
CA ALA A 132 -26.62 -1.39 -2.18
C ALA A 132 -28.12 -1.00 -2.24
N ASP A 133 -28.97 -1.88 -2.77
CA ASP A 133 -30.41 -1.65 -2.94
C ASP A 133 -31.11 -1.41 -1.60
N ILE A 134 -30.75 -2.19 -0.57
CA ILE A 134 -31.30 -2.02 0.79
C ILE A 134 -30.59 -0.94 1.61
N ARG A 135 -29.62 -0.23 1.02
CA ARG A 135 -28.83 0.83 1.68
C ARG A 135 -28.14 0.36 2.98
N LEU A 136 -27.55 -0.83 2.95
CA LEU A 136 -26.92 -1.44 4.14
C LEU A 136 -25.84 -0.53 4.76
N ALA A 137 -25.09 0.22 3.93
CA ALA A 137 -24.07 1.16 4.36
C ALA A 137 -24.64 2.28 5.26
N ALA A 138 -25.89 2.72 5.04
CA ALA A 138 -26.54 3.72 5.90
C ALA A 138 -26.79 3.18 7.32
N GLY A 139 -27.25 1.93 7.43
CA GLY A 139 -27.42 1.25 8.72
C GLY A 139 -26.10 1.10 9.48
N LEU A 140 -25.02 0.73 8.77
CA LEU A 140 -23.67 0.63 9.36
C LEU A 140 -23.18 1.98 9.89
N CYS A 141 -23.32 3.05 9.11
CA CYS A 141 -22.92 4.39 9.57
C CYS A 141 -23.75 4.86 10.78
N ALA A 142 -25.06 4.56 10.82
CA ALA A 142 -25.91 4.87 11.96
C ALA A 142 -25.47 4.10 13.21
N GLN A 143 -25.22 2.80 13.10
CA GLN A 143 -24.74 1.97 14.20
C GLN A 143 -23.38 2.45 14.73
N LEU A 144 -22.42 2.75 13.83
CA LEU A 144 -21.10 3.23 14.22
C LEU A 144 -21.14 4.61 14.91
N ARG A 145 -22.04 5.53 14.51
CA ARG A 145 -22.27 6.80 15.23
C ARG A 145 -22.80 6.57 16.64
N THR A 146 -23.73 5.65 16.79
CA THR A 146 -24.26 5.28 18.11
C THR A 146 -23.18 4.62 18.97
N SER A 147 -22.28 3.85 18.36
CA SER A 147 -21.14 3.22 19.04
C SER A 147 -20.20 4.24 19.68
N ALA A 148 -19.89 5.30 18.97
CA ALA A 148 -19.04 6.37 19.49
C ALA A 148 -19.66 7.06 20.73
N ALA A 149 -20.99 7.13 20.79
CA ALA A 149 -21.73 7.77 21.88
C ALA A 149 -22.01 6.83 23.08
N CYS A 150 -22.26 5.54 22.86
CA CYS A 150 -22.81 4.62 23.87
C CYS A 150 -21.91 3.41 24.20
N GLY A 151 -20.75 3.26 23.56
CA GLY A 151 -19.77 2.20 23.86
C GLY A 151 -20.27 0.81 23.43
N LEU A 152 -20.42 0.55 22.13
CA LEU A 152 -20.63 -0.82 21.62
C LEU A 152 -19.43 -1.72 21.94
N SER A 153 -19.68 -3.02 21.99
CA SER A 153 -18.60 -3.98 22.17
C SER A 153 -17.57 -3.92 21.04
N HIS A 154 -16.37 -4.36 21.37
CA HIS A 154 -15.27 -4.44 20.40
C HIS A 154 -15.66 -5.20 19.14
N GLU A 155 -16.25 -6.41 19.28
CA GLU A 155 -16.58 -7.27 18.14
C GLU A 155 -17.64 -6.65 17.22
N VAL A 156 -18.69 -6.02 17.78
CA VAL A 156 -19.70 -5.33 16.96
C VAL A 156 -19.07 -4.21 16.16
N SER A 157 -18.27 -3.36 16.80
CA SER A 157 -17.55 -2.26 16.12
C SER A 157 -16.59 -2.78 15.04
N LEU A 158 -15.82 -3.82 15.36
CA LEU A 158 -14.85 -4.44 14.45
C LEU A 158 -15.52 -4.98 13.18
N PHE A 159 -16.58 -5.78 13.32
CA PHE A 159 -17.24 -6.38 12.16
C PHE A 159 -18.10 -5.39 11.38
N SER A 160 -18.62 -4.34 12.02
CA SER A 160 -19.28 -3.23 11.32
C SER A 160 -18.28 -2.44 10.47
N LEU A 161 -17.09 -2.14 10.99
CA LEU A 161 -16.00 -1.50 10.23
C LEU A 161 -15.51 -2.40 9.09
N ARG A 162 -15.35 -3.70 9.33
CA ARG A 162 -14.99 -4.68 8.30
C ARG A 162 -16.01 -4.76 7.18
N LEU A 163 -17.29 -4.76 7.51
CA LEU A 163 -18.36 -4.77 6.50
C LEU A 163 -18.37 -3.45 5.70
N LEU A 164 -18.15 -2.32 6.36
CA LEU A 164 -18.01 -1.02 5.71
C LEU A 164 -16.82 -1.01 4.74
N PHE A 165 -15.67 -1.55 5.17
CA PHE A 165 -14.51 -1.73 4.30
C PHE A 165 -14.85 -2.59 3.08
N LEU A 166 -15.50 -3.76 3.26
CA LEU A 166 -15.85 -4.64 2.15
C LEU A 166 -16.78 -3.95 1.15
N LEU A 167 -17.81 -3.27 1.62
CA LEU A 167 -18.74 -2.54 0.75
C LEU A 167 -18.04 -1.42 -0.03
N SER A 168 -17.19 -0.64 0.64
CA SER A 168 -16.41 0.42 -0.02
C SER A 168 -15.39 -0.10 -1.03
N ALA A 169 -14.85 -1.30 -0.81
CA ALA A 169 -13.90 -1.93 -1.73
C ALA A 169 -14.59 -2.53 -2.97
N LEU A 170 -15.71 -3.23 -2.76
CA LEU A 170 -16.36 -4.07 -3.77
C LEU A 170 -17.36 -3.29 -4.64
N ARG A 171 -17.86 -2.12 -4.17
CA ARG A 171 -18.93 -1.36 -4.82
C ARG A 171 -18.56 0.12 -4.95
N THR A 172 -18.34 0.58 -6.15
CA THR A 172 -18.01 2.00 -6.42
C THR A 172 -19.18 2.95 -6.18
N ASP A 173 -20.42 2.51 -6.44
CA ASP A 173 -21.64 3.28 -6.15
C ASP A 173 -21.87 3.45 -4.63
N VAL A 174 -21.65 2.39 -3.83
CA VAL A 174 -21.70 2.48 -2.38
C VAL A 174 -20.57 3.37 -1.84
N ARG A 175 -19.39 3.34 -2.46
CA ARG A 175 -18.28 4.24 -2.10
C ARG A 175 -18.68 5.70 -2.29
N ALA A 176 -19.28 6.05 -3.42
CA ALA A 176 -19.78 7.40 -3.68
C ALA A 176 -20.86 7.83 -2.67
N LEU A 177 -21.79 6.92 -2.34
CA LEU A 177 -22.79 7.14 -1.29
C LEU A 177 -22.16 7.45 0.07
N LEU A 178 -21.15 6.65 0.47
CA LEU A 178 -20.42 6.82 1.73
C LEU A 178 -19.69 8.17 1.80
N GLN A 179 -19.08 8.60 0.68
CA GLN A 179 -18.34 9.86 0.63
C GLN A 179 -19.28 11.07 0.68
N HIS A 180 -20.26 11.13 -0.21
CA HIS A 180 -21.01 12.36 -0.46
C HIS A 180 -22.28 12.48 0.41
N GLU A 181 -23.00 11.39 0.59
CA GLU A 181 -24.28 11.43 1.30
C GLU A 181 -24.13 11.08 2.80
N LEU A 182 -23.41 10.01 3.10
CA LEU A 182 -23.32 9.51 4.48
C LEU A 182 -22.19 10.12 5.30
N LYS A 183 -21.32 10.95 4.68
CA LYS A 183 -20.16 11.58 5.35
C LYS A 183 -19.33 10.57 6.17
N ALA A 184 -19.07 9.41 5.57
CA ALA A 184 -18.40 8.32 6.25
C ALA A 184 -16.92 8.62 6.55
N VAL A 185 -16.29 9.54 5.81
CA VAL A 185 -14.91 9.96 6.08
C VAL A 185 -14.84 10.67 7.44
N ASP A 186 -15.75 11.61 7.74
CA ASP A 186 -15.83 12.28 9.04
C ASP A 186 -16.04 11.27 10.18
N LEU A 187 -16.99 10.33 9.98
CA LEU A 187 -17.27 9.29 10.95
C LEU A 187 -16.02 8.41 11.23
N LEU A 188 -15.29 8.01 10.21
CA LEU A 188 -14.10 7.19 10.38
C LEU A 188 -12.94 7.95 11.05
N VAL A 189 -12.83 9.24 10.79
CA VAL A 189 -11.89 10.14 11.47
C VAL A 189 -12.23 10.20 12.97
N GLU A 190 -13.48 10.45 13.35
CA GLU A 190 -13.94 10.43 14.75
C GLU A 190 -13.65 9.08 15.43
N ILE A 191 -13.92 7.97 14.75
CA ILE A 191 -13.65 6.63 15.28
C ILE A 191 -12.16 6.45 15.53
N LEU A 192 -11.30 6.89 14.61
CA LEU A 192 -9.84 6.80 14.78
C LEU A 192 -9.35 7.70 15.91
N GLU A 193 -9.82 8.93 16.02
CA GLU A 193 -9.48 9.84 17.12
C GLU A 193 -9.81 9.21 18.48
N HIS A 194 -10.99 8.62 18.60
CA HIS A 194 -11.42 7.95 19.82
C HIS A 194 -10.61 6.66 20.09
N THR A 195 -10.45 5.81 19.07
CA THR A 195 -9.75 4.52 19.18
C THR A 195 -8.27 4.71 19.52
N LEU A 196 -7.62 5.72 18.95
CA LEU A 196 -6.23 6.06 19.22
C LEU A 196 -6.06 6.99 20.42
N SER A 197 -7.15 7.37 21.08
CA SER A 197 -7.19 8.28 22.24
C SER A 197 -6.46 9.60 21.97
N ILE A 198 -6.62 10.17 20.77
CA ILE A 198 -5.90 11.37 20.32
C ILE A 198 -6.37 12.58 21.13
N LYS A 199 -5.41 13.31 21.69
CA LYS A 199 -5.62 14.62 22.29
C LYS A 199 -4.96 15.67 21.42
N TRP A 200 -5.73 16.62 20.93
CA TRP A 200 -5.23 17.68 20.07
C TRP A 200 -4.56 18.79 20.88
N ALA A 201 -3.28 19.06 20.62
CA ALA A 201 -2.54 20.21 21.16
C ALA A 201 -2.67 21.44 20.24
N GLY A 202 -2.93 21.21 18.95
CA GLY A 202 -3.13 22.25 17.93
C GLY A 202 -4.05 21.76 16.83
N LYS A 203 -4.26 22.58 15.80
CA LYS A 203 -5.22 22.29 14.72
C LYS A 203 -4.97 20.95 14.01
N TYR A 204 -3.70 20.56 13.84
CA TYR A 204 -3.26 19.32 13.19
C TYR A 204 -2.09 18.70 13.97
N GLU A 205 -2.05 18.91 15.26
CA GLU A 205 -0.99 18.45 16.13
C GLU A 205 -1.58 17.65 17.29
N ALA A 206 -1.34 16.35 17.29
CA ALA A 206 -1.69 15.48 18.39
C ALA A 206 -0.64 15.64 19.51
N ALA A 207 -1.11 15.78 20.75
CA ALA A 207 -0.24 15.76 21.91
C ALA A 207 0.44 14.38 22.02
N MET A 208 1.75 14.38 22.20
CA MET A 208 2.50 13.14 22.42
C MET A 208 2.61 12.88 23.92
N ASP A 209 2.34 11.67 24.34
CA ASP A 209 2.61 11.21 25.70
C ASP A 209 4.12 10.99 25.84
N PRO A 210 4.79 11.52 26.88
CA PRO A 210 6.20 11.24 27.13
C PRO A 210 6.52 9.77 27.37
N ASP A 211 5.56 8.99 27.87
CA ASP A 211 5.67 7.53 28.10
C ASP A 211 4.46 6.81 27.50
N PRO A 212 4.41 6.71 26.16
CA PRO A 212 3.25 6.16 25.48
C PRO A 212 3.13 4.65 25.74
N LYS A 213 1.98 4.24 26.27
CA LYS A 213 1.65 2.83 26.39
C LYS A 213 1.39 2.22 25.00
N PRO A 214 1.82 0.97 24.77
CA PRO A 214 1.49 0.28 23.53
C PRO A 214 -0.02 0.23 23.30
N LEU A 215 -0.44 0.49 22.07
CA LEU A 215 -1.86 0.41 21.68
C LEU A 215 -2.40 -1.00 21.94
N PRO A 216 -3.49 -1.14 22.71
CA PRO A 216 -4.10 -2.44 22.96
C PRO A 216 -4.52 -3.15 21.67
N LEU A 217 -4.63 -4.50 21.73
CA LEU A 217 -4.92 -5.31 20.55
C LEU A 217 -6.26 -4.96 19.91
N GLU A 218 -7.29 -4.82 20.73
CA GLU A 218 -8.65 -4.53 20.27
C GLU A 218 -8.76 -3.17 19.58
N GLU A 219 -8.09 -2.14 20.14
CA GLU A 219 -8.02 -0.81 19.54
C GLU A 219 -7.24 -0.86 18.20
N ASN A 220 -6.14 -1.59 18.18
CA ASN A 220 -5.38 -1.78 16.94
C ASN A 220 -6.22 -2.45 15.85
N GLU A 221 -6.96 -3.51 16.17
CA GLU A 221 -7.82 -4.21 15.20
C GLU A 221 -8.90 -3.29 14.64
N ARG A 222 -9.59 -2.50 15.49
CA ARG A 222 -10.58 -1.52 15.03
C ARG A 222 -9.96 -0.43 14.16
N ALA A 223 -8.82 0.11 14.58
CA ALA A 223 -8.12 1.13 13.80
C ALA A 223 -7.72 0.61 12.42
N MET A 224 -7.24 -0.63 12.31
CA MET A 224 -6.85 -1.22 11.01
C MET A 224 -8.06 -1.37 10.07
N GLU A 225 -9.23 -1.79 10.55
CA GLU A 225 -10.41 -1.88 9.70
C GLU A 225 -10.91 -0.47 9.28
N ALA A 226 -10.84 0.51 10.16
CA ALA A 226 -11.17 1.91 9.82
C ALA A 226 -10.21 2.48 8.77
N LEU A 227 -8.91 2.22 8.88
CA LEU A 227 -7.90 2.66 7.90
C LEU A 227 -8.12 2.05 6.52
N LYS A 228 -8.47 0.76 6.44
CA LYS A 228 -8.81 0.10 5.17
C LYS A 228 -10.02 0.75 4.49
N ALA A 229 -11.06 1.09 5.27
CA ALA A 229 -12.22 1.78 4.74
C ALA A 229 -11.86 3.20 4.27
N LEU A 230 -11.11 3.97 5.06
CA LEU A 230 -10.60 5.29 4.67
C LEU A 230 -9.75 5.25 3.41
N PHE A 231 -8.87 4.24 3.27
CA PHE A 231 -8.09 4.06 2.06
C PHE A 231 -8.97 4.00 0.82
N ASN A 232 -10.05 3.21 0.85
CA ASN A 232 -10.99 3.12 -0.27
C ASN A 232 -11.70 4.45 -0.54
N LEU A 233 -12.07 5.17 0.52
CA LEU A 233 -12.80 6.44 0.41
C LEU A 233 -11.91 7.60 -0.05
N THR A 234 -10.59 7.52 0.13
CA THR A 234 -9.64 8.55 -0.31
C THR A 234 -9.07 8.31 -1.72
N LEU A 235 -9.44 7.20 -2.39
CA LEU A 235 -9.00 6.90 -3.77
C LEU A 235 -9.64 7.81 -4.83
N CYS A 236 -10.72 8.53 -4.52
CA CYS A 236 -11.39 9.41 -5.47
C CYS A 236 -10.95 10.86 -5.29
N ASP A 237 -10.80 11.57 -6.40
CA ASP A 237 -10.42 12.99 -6.48
C ASP A 237 -11.38 13.88 -5.65
N THR A 238 -11.01 14.19 -4.43
CA THR A 238 -11.67 15.24 -3.64
C THR A 238 -11.07 16.59 -4.04
N ARG A 239 -11.60 17.21 -5.10
CA ARG A 239 -11.11 18.51 -5.62
C ARG A 239 -11.67 19.73 -4.90
N GLU A 240 -12.42 19.55 -3.83
CA GLU A 240 -13.05 20.67 -3.13
C GLU A 240 -12.13 21.19 -1.99
N GLU A 241 -12.06 22.50 -1.83
CA GLU A 241 -11.31 23.15 -0.76
C GLU A 241 -11.74 22.67 0.64
N ASP A 242 -13.00 22.29 0.82
CA ASP A 242 -13.54 21.70 2.04
C ASP A 242 -12.89 20.34 2.38
N GLY A 243 -12.44 19.58 1.39
CA GLY A 243 -11.72 18.31 1.58
C GLY A 243 -10.29 18.49 2.14
N ALA A 244 -9.64 19.62 1.91
CA ALA A 244 -8.25 19.83 2.32
C ALA A 244 -8.07 19.83 3.85
N HIS A 245 -9.05 20.36 4.60
CA HIS A 245 -9.03 20.30 6.06
C HIS A 245 -9.06 18.86 6.56
N GLN A 246 -9.96 18.07 6.03
CA GLN A 246 -10.17 16.67 6.41
C GLN A 246 -8.96 15.80 6.04
N LEU A 247 -8.37 16.00 4.86
CA LEU A 247 -7.15 15.30 4.43
C LEU A 247 -5.94 15.64 5.32
N ARG A 248 -5.81 16.89 5.77
CA ARG A 248 -4.78 17.30 6.75
C ARG A 248 -5.02 16.68 8.12
N LEU A 249 -6.28 16.55 8.55
CA LEU A 249 -6.62 15.88 9.80
C LEU A 249 -6.28 14.39 9.73
N ILE A 250 -6.61 13.72 8.63
CA ILE A 250 -6.19 12.33 8.38
C ILE A 250 -4.66 12.22 8.42
N THR A 251 -3.93 13.14 7.79
CA THR A 251 -2.45 13.15 7.81
C THR A 251 -1.91 13.27 9.23
N ALA A 252 -2.53 14.13 10.08
CA ALA A 252 -2.14 14.27 11.48
C ALA A 252 -2.40 13.01 12.31
N ILE A 253 -3.52 12.32 12.06
CA ILE A 253 -3.84 11.02 12.68
C ILE A 253 -2.82 9.95 12.23
N MET A 254 -2.46 9.91 10.95
CA MET A 254 -1.45 8.97 10.44
C MET A 254 -0.07 9.27 11.05
N ARG A 255 0.28 10.55 11.20
CA ARG A 255 1.49 10.96 11.93
C ARG A 255 1.49 10.40 13.35
N HIS A 256 0.40 10.57 14.07
CA HIS A 256 0.27 10.04 15.43
C HIS A 256 0.41 8.51 15.46
N LEU A 257 -0.27 7.79 14.56
CA LEU A 257 -0.20 6.34 14.47
C LEU A 257 1.22 5.82 14.18
N LEU A 258 1.98 6.51 13.33
CA LEU A 258 3.37 6.16 13.03
C LEU A 258 4.31 6.35 14.23
N MET A 259 3.93 7.21 15.19
CA MET A 259 4.74 7.50 16.40
C MET A 259 4.42 6.57 17.58
N ILE A 260 3.31 5.84 17.56
CA ILE A 260 2.94 4.93 18.63
C ILE A 260 3.34 3.49 18.31
N LYS A 261 3.55 2.69 19.36
CA LYS A 261 3.82 1.26 19.24
C LYS A 261 2.57 0.45 19.59
N THR A 262 2.45 -0.73 19.02
CA THR A 262 1.46 -1.72 19.40
C THR A 262 2.09 -2.78 20.31
N GLN A 263 1.30 -3.76 20.78
CA GLN A 263 1.79 -4.79 21.69
C GLN A 263 2.91 -5.68 21.12
N THR A 264 2.99 -5.82 19.78
CA THR A 264 4.03 -6.60 19.11
C THR A 264 4.62 -5.82 17.94
N GLU A 265 5.88 -6.14 17.60
CA GLU A 265 6.55 -5.48 16.48
C GLU A 265 5.83 -5.76 15.14
N ASP A 266 5.35 -6.98 14.92
CA ASP A 266 4.61 -7.33 13.70
C ASP A 266 3.32 -6.52 13.55
N LYS A 267 2.59 -6.28 14.65
CA LYS A 267 1.38 -5.45 14.64
C LYS A 267 1.70 -3.98 14.42
N THR A 268 2.82 -3.49 14.97
CA THR A 268 3.31 -2.13 14.71
C THR A 268 3.64 -1.96 13.23
N GLU A 269 4.32 -2.94 12.64
CA GLU A 269 4.66 -2.92 11.22
C GLU A 269 3.42 -3.01 10.31
N GLU A 270 2.41 -3.80 10.69
CA GLU A 270 1.12 -3.85 10.01
C GLU A 270 0.40 -2.48 10.06
N ALA A 271 0.37 -1.85 11.23
CA ALA A 271 -0.21 -0.51 11.42
C ALA A 271 0.51 0.55 10.58
N HIS A 272 1.85 0.56 10.59
CA HIS A 272 2.65 1.46 9.75
C HIS A 272 2.39 1.22 8.26
N SER A 273 2.26 -0.03 7.83
CA SER A 273 1.93 -0.36 6.44
C SER A 273 0.59 0.24 6.00
N HIS A 274 -0.46 0.14 6.81
CA HIS A 274 -1.76 0.75 6.53
C HIS A 274 -1.72 2.28 6.53
N ALA A 275 -0.99 2.88 7.48
CA ALA A 275 -0.79 4.34 7.52
C ALA A 275 -0.07 4.85 6.26
N ILE A 276 1.01 4.17 5.83
CA ILE A 276 1.77 4.50 4.62
C ILE A 276 0.90 4.39 3.36
N ASN A 277 0.11 3.32 3.25
CA ASN A 277 -0.80 3.14 2.12
C ASN A 277 -1.83 4.27 2.06
N LEU A 278 -2.40 4.66 3.20
CA LEU A 278 -3.36 5.77 3.25
C LEU A 278 -2.69 7.11 2.90
N LEU A 279 -1.50 7.39 3.45
CA LEU A 279 -0.73 8.60 3.12
C LEU A 279 -0.38 8.70 1.64
N SER A 280 -0.22 7.57 0.94
CA SER A 280 0.03 7.55 -0.51
C SER A 280 -1.15 8.04 -1.35
N ASN A 281 -2.37 8.07 -0.79
CA ASN A 281 -3.56 8.63 -1.44
C ASN A 281 -3.74 10.13 -1.13
N ILE A 282 -3.00 10.66 -0.16
CA ILE A 282 -3.15 12.06 0.29
C ILE A 282 -2.40 12.99 -0.68
N PRO A 283 -3.03 14.10 -1.11
CA PRO A 283 -2.35 15.12 -1.90
C PRO A 283 -1.10 15.65 -1.20
N VAL A 284 -0.04 15.84 -1.96
CA VAL A 284 1.27 16.23 -1.43
C VAL A 284 1.22 17.54 -0.65
N SER A 285 0.33 18.46 -1.03
CA SER A 285 0.08 19.73 -0.32
C SER A 285 -0.42 19.56 1.11
N CYS A 286 -0.93 18.37 1.47
CA CYS A 286 -1.38 18.06 2.84
C CYS A 286 -0.32 17.33 3.67
N LEU A 287 0.77 16.85 3.05
CA LEU A 287 1.84 16.13 3.74
C LEU A 287 2.77 17.04 4.55
N ASP A 288 2.67 18.36 4.37
CA ASP A 288 3.36 19.36 5.21
C ASP A 288 3.04 19.18 6.71
N VAL A 289 1.86 18.64 7.05
CA VAL A 289 1.45 18.31 8.42
C VAL A 289 2.37 17.28 9.09
N LEU A 290 3.05 16.43 8.33
CA LEU A 290 3.99 15.45 8.89
C LEU A 290 5.17 16.12 9.62
N ILE A 291 5.59 17.30 9.18
CA ILE A 291 6.77 18.00 9.69
C ILE A 291 6.45 19.34 10.38
N ASN A 292 5.24 19.87 10.23
CA ASN A 292 4.81 21.16 10.77
C ASN A 292 4.23 21.04 12.20
N VAL A 293 4.94 20.38 13.10
CA VAL A 293 4.59 20.25 14.51
C VAL A 293 5.73 20.80 15.36
N GLN A 294 5.42 21.19 16.61
CA GLN A 294 6.46 21.71 17.50
C GLN A 294 7.50 20.62 17.79
N SER A 295 8.77 20.98 17.65
CA SER A 295 9.87 20.12 18.07
C SER A 295 9.93 20.12 19.59
N GLN A 296 9.77 18.95 20.22
CA GLN A 296 9.98 18.76 21.65
C GLN A 296 11.36 18.14 21.83
N GLY A 297 12.28 18.85 22.46
CA GLY A 297 13.70 18.53 22.56
C GLY A 297 14.03 17.04 22.72
N GLY A 298 15.06 16.59 22.02
CA GLY A 298 15.51 15.20 21.96
C GLY A 298 14.99 14.40 20.77
N LEU A 299 14.20 15.01 19.88
CA LEU A 299 13.65 14.44 18.66
C LEU A 299 14.49 14.84 17.44
N GLU A 300 14.29 14.13 16.34
CA GLU A 300 14.92 14.45 15.05
C GLU A 300 14.41 15.80 14.53
N GLU A 301 15.31 16.75 14.36
CA GLU A 301 15.00 18.11 13.90
C GLU A 301 15.87 18.48 12.71
N TYR A 302 15.29 19.14 11.72
CA TYR A 302 16.02 19.73 10.61
C TYR A 302 15.45 21.09 10.23
N ASN A 303 16.27 22.15 10.33
CA ASN A 303 15.88 23.53 10.05
C ASN A 303 14.59 23.99 10.75
N GLY A 304 14.42 23.64 12.03
CA GLY A 304 13.24 23.99 12.82
C GLY A 304 11.97 23.19 12.46
N LYS A 305 12.11 22.09 11.71
CA LYS A 305 11.02 21.17 11.40
C LYS A 305 11.24 19.82 12.07
N ASN A 306 10.17 19.25 12.58
CA ASN A 306 10.20 17.92 13.20
C ASN A 306 10.29 16.84 12.12
N MET A 307 11.28 15.97 12.20
CA MET A 307 11.53 14.90 11.24
C MET A 307 11.30 13.47 11.79
N ASP A 308 10.74 13.35 13.00
CA ASP A 308 10.57 12.06 13.66
C ASP A 308 9.83 11.04 12.78
N VAL A 309 8.70 11.46 12.19
CA VAL A 309 7.91 10.58 11.31
C VAL A 309 8.67 10.23 10.04
N ILE A 310 9.47 11.18 9.52
CA ILE A 310 10.31 10.91 8.34
C ILE A 310 11.36 9.85 8.68
N GLN A 311 11.94 9.91 9.90
CA GLN A 311 12.86 8.87 10.37
C GLN A 311 12.16 7.53 10.51
N VAL A 312 10.96 7.48 11.10
CA VAL A 312 10.16 6.23 11.18
C VAL A 312 9.89 5.62 9.79
N LEU A 313 9.59 6.46 8.78
CA LEU A 313 9.39 5.99 7.41
C LEU A 313 10.68 5.45 6.78
N LEU A 314 11.83 6.08 7.06
CA LEU A 314 13.15 5.58 6.62
C LEU A 314 13.50 4.25 7.28
N ASP A 315 13.29 4.12 8.59
CA ASP A 315 13.52 2.88 9.33
C ASP A 315 12.61 1.76 8.84
N PHE A 316 11.34 2.07 8.56
CA PHE A 316 10.40 1.12 7.96
C PHE A 316 10.87 0.66 6.56
N MET A 317 11.29 1.61 5.71
CA MET A 317 11.84 1.32 4.39
C MET A 317 13.05 0.38 4.49
N GLU A 318 14.01 0.68 5.36
CA GLU A 318 15.22 -0.12 5.54
C GLU A 318 14.89 -1.54 6.03
N LYS A 319 14.01 -1.69 7.02
CA LYS A 319 13.50 -2.99 7.48
C LYS A 319 12.87 -3.81 6.34
N ARG A 320 12.09 -3.16 5.47
CA ARG A 320 11.47 -3.83 4.30
C ARG A 320 12.50 -4.30 3.29
N ILE A 321 13.55 -3.52 3.05
CA ILE A 321 14.67 -3.93 2.18
C ILE A 321 15.38 -5.15 2.78
N ASP A 322 15.66 -5.13 4.08
CA ASP A 322 16.39 -6.20 4.75
C ASP A 322 15.61 -7.52 4.84
N LYS A 323 14.28 -7.46 4.97
CA LYS A 323 13.42 -8.65 4.91
C LYS A 323 13.49 -9.40 3.57
N GLY A 324 13.78 -8.72 2.48
CA GLY A 324 14.03 -9.32 1.16
C GLY A 324 12.83 -10.02 0.51
N SER A 325 11.61 -9.84 1.03
CA SER A 325 10.39 -10.48 0.55
C SER A 325 9.25 -9.48 0.38
N ASN A 326 8.30 -9.77 -0.52
CA ASN A 326 7.10 -8.96 -0.77
C ASN A 326 7.37 -7.47 -1.03
N TYR A 327 8.44 -7.15 -1.77
CA TYR A 327 8.83 -5.77 -2.08
C TYR A 327 7.72 -4.94 -2.70
N LYS A 328 6.92 -5.53 -3.61
CA LYS A 328 5.86 -4.83 -4.31
C LYS A 328 4.82 -4.25 -3.36
N GLU A 329 4.42 -5.01 -2.35
CA GLU A 329 3.36 -4.62 -1.40
C GLU A 329 3.91 -3.84 -0.20
N GLY A 330 5.12 -4.14 0.23
CA GLY A 330 5.69 -3.58 1.44
C GLY A 330 6.65 -2.42 1.22
N LEU A 331 7.42 -2.41 0.13
CA LEU A 331 8.46 -1.42 -0.12
C LEU A 331 8.04 -0.32 -1.10
N THR A 332 7.35 -0.67 -2.19
CA THR A 332 6.94 0.31 -3.21
C THR A 332 6.12 1.47 -2.65
N PRO A 333 5.12 1.27 -1.75
CA PRO A 333 4.35 2.38 -1.21
C PRO A 333 5.18 3.37 -0.39
N VAL A 334 6.09 2.89 0.47
CA VAL A 334 6.93 3.79 1.27
C VAL A 334 7.95 4.53 0.41
N LEU A 335 8.53 3.88 -0.60
CA LEU A 335 9.41 4.54 -1.56
C LEU A 335 8.67 5.64 -2.33
N SER A 336 7.45 5.35 -2.79
CA SER A 336 6.62 6.34 -3.49
C SER A 336 6.29 7.53 -2.60
N LEU A 337 5.86 7.29 -1.36
CA LEU A 337 5.56 8.35 -0.39
C LEU A 337 6.79 9.23 -0.10
N LEU A 338 7.94 8.62 0.16
CA LEU A 338 9.19 9.35 0.42
C LEU A 338 9.66 10.11 -0.81
N THR A 339 9.48 9.56 -2.01
CA THR A 339 9.83 10.21 -3.29
C THR A 339 8.99 11.47 -3.49
N GLU A 340 7.67 11.36 -3.40
CA GLU A 340 6.78 12.50 -3.60
C GLU A 340 6.94 13.56 -2.50
N SER A 341 7.08 13.14 -1.24
CA SER A 341 7.39 14.05 -0.15
C SER A 341 8.71 14.80 -0.37
N SER A 342 9.74 14.10 -0.87
CA SER A 342 11.05 14.71 -1.18
C SER A 342 11.00 15.65 -2.38
N ARG A 343 10.16 15.34 -3.39
CA ARG A 343 10.01 16.18 -4.59
C ARG A 343 9.42 17.54 -4.23
N HIS A 344 8.43 17.57 -3.37
CA HIS A 344 7.64 18.76 -3.07
C HIS A 344 8.07 19.51 -1.80
N HIS A 345 8.68 18.83 -0.83
CA HIS A 345 9.12 19.45 0.43
C HIS A 345 10.64 19.45 0.54
N ARG A 346 11.24 20.66 0.44
CA ARG A 346 12.69 20.86 0.47
C ARG A 346 13.34 20.34 1.75
N GLU A 347 12.72 20.59 2.90
CA GLU A 347 13.25 20.20 4.21
C GLU A 347 13.29 18.68 4.34
N ILE A 348 12.21 17.98 3.92
CA ILE A 348 12.15 16.52 3.89
C ILE A 348 13.25 15.98 2.98
N ARG A 349 13.38 16.49 1.76
CA ARG A 349 14.42 16.05 0.82
C ARG A 349 15.82 16.21 1.38
N LYS A 350 16.13 17.36 2.00
CA LYS A 350 17.46 17.62 2.58
C LYS A 350 17.75 16.68 3.74
N TYR A 351 16.77 16.47 4.63
CA TYR A 351 16.89 15.54 5.74
C TYR A 351 17.13 14.11 5.24
N ILE A 352 16.28 13.61 4.37
CA ILE A 352 16.41 12.25 3.80
C ILE A 352 17.75 12.09 3.07
N LYS A 353 18.16 13.11 2.29
CA LYS A 353 19.45 13.08 1.59
C LYS A 353 20.62 12.95 2.58
N SER A 354 20.58 13.65 3.72
CA SER A 354 21.64 13.55 4.73
C SER A 354 21.76 12.14 5.33
N GLN A 355 20.66 11.39 5.40
CA GLN A 355 20.62 10.01 5.93
C GLN A 355 20.95 8.97 4.85
N VAL A 356 20.41 9.12 3.65
CA VAL A 356 20.51 8.12 2.57
C VAL A 356 21.73 8.34 1.69
N LEU A 357 22.04 9.59 1.34
CA LEU A 357 23.13 10.00 0.45
C LEU A 357 24.06 11.02 1.14
N PRO A 358 24.68 10.67 2.27
CA PRO A 358 25.65 11.57 2.90
C PRO A 358 26.79 11.89 1.94
N PRO A 359 27.54 12.99 2.18
CA PRO A 359 28.67 13.35 1.35
C PRO A 359 29.65 12.18 1.17
N LEU A 360 30.03 11.89 -0.07
CA LEU A 360 30.86 10.74 -0.41
C LEU A 360 32.28 10.88 0.15
N LYS A 361 32.68 9.93 0.95
CA LYS A 361 34.06 9.78 1.46
C LYS A 361 34.71 8.50 0.92
N ASP A 362 33.96 7.41 0.89
CA ASP A 362 34.43 6.13 0.33
C ASP A 362 33.97 5.97 -1.12
N VAL A 363 34.92 5.96 -2.03
CA VAL A 363 34.76 5.74 -3.47
C VAL A 363 35.57 4.56 -3.98
N LYS A 364 36.15 3.75 -3.07
CA LYS A 364 36.96 2.56 -3.42
C LYS A 364 36.09 1.37 -3.80
N ASN A 365 34.88 1.29 -3.19
CA ASN A 365 33.96 0.21 -3.42
C ASN A 365 32.85 0.63 -4.39
N ARG A 366 32.32 -0.34 -5.14
CA ARG A 366 31.16 -0.11 -6.01
C ARG A 366 29.96 0.39 -5.20
N PRO A 367 29.13 1.30 -5.75
CA PRO A 367 27.99 1.87 -5.04
C PRO A 367 26.99 0.85 -4.50
N GLU A 368 26.82 -0.28 -5.17
CA GLU A 368 25.94 -1.39 -4.76
C GLU A 368 26.55 -2.29 -3.67
N VAL A 369 27.85 -2.20 -3.40
CA VAL A 369 28.56 -3.04 -2.43
C VAL A 369 28.62 -2.37 -1.08
N GLY A 370 28.11 -3.03 -0.04
CA GLY A 370 28.11 -2.54 1.33
C GLY A 370 26.76 -2.73 2.03
N THR A 371 26.66 -2.18 3.23
CA THR A 371 25.50 -2.35 4.13
C THR A 371 24.71 -1.08 4.38
N THR A 372 25.16 0.06 3.87
CA THR A 372 24.47 1.34 4.03
C THR A 372 23.16 1.37 3.26
N VAL A 373 22.22 2.23 3.67
CA VAL A 373 20.94 2.44 2.97
C VAL A 373 21.19 2.78 1.50
N ARG A 374 22.18 3.61 1.19
CA ARG A 374 22.60 3.89 -0.20
C ARG A 374 22.91 2.61 -0.97
N ASN A 375 23.80 1.76 -0.43
CA ASN A 375 24.20 0.52 -1.12
C ASN A 375 22.99 -0.39 -1.36
N LYS A 376 22.09 -0.50 -0.36
CA LYS A 376 20.85 -1.30 -0.45
C LYS A 376 19.94 -0.78 -1.58
N LEU A 377 19.72 0.53 -1.64
CA LEU A 377 18.88 1.17 -2.67
C LEU A 377 19.50 1.06 -4.07
N VAL A 378 20.82 1.24 -4.20
CA VAL A 378 21.52 1.09 -5.49
C VAL A 378 21.39 -0.35 -6.02
N ARG A 379 21.48 -1.37 -5.15
CA ARG A 379 21.19 -2.76 -5.57
C ARG A 379 19.78 -2.93 -6.13
N LEU A 380 18.80 -2.24 -5.55
CA LEU A 380 17.41 -2.30 -6.03
C LEU A 380 17.20 -1.63 -7.39
N MET A 381 18.06 -0.70 -7.82
CA MET A 381 17.98 -0.09 -9.16
C MET A 381 18.17 -1.10 -10.30
N THR A 382 18.74 -2.26 -10.01
CA THR A 382 18.93 -3.37 -10.96
C THR A 382 18.10 -4.61 -10.61
N HIS A 383 17.11 -4.46 -9.72
CA HIS A 383 16.25 -5.55 -9.29
C HIS A 383 15.42 -6.14 -10.44
N VAL A 384 15.08 -7.44 -10.33
CA VAL A 384 14.32 -8.18 -11.36
C VAL A 384 12.90 -7.62 -11.50
N ASP A 385 12.25 -7.29 -10.38
CA ASP A 385 10.93 -6.65 -10.39
C ASP A 385 11.05 -5.20 -10.88
N THR A 386 10.34 -4.90 -11.97
CA THR A 386 10.40 -3.59 -12.65
C THR A 386 9.85 -2.46 -11.77
N GLY A 387 8.80 -2.73 -10.98
CA GLY A 387 8.20 -1.73 -10.09
C GLY A 387 9.15 -1.32 -8.98
N VAL A 388 9.80 -2.30 -8.34
CA VAL A 388 10.81 -2.06 -7.29
C VAL A 388 12.00 -1.31 -7.85
N LYS A 389 12.53 -1.76 -8.99
CA LYS A 389 13.66 -1.12 -9.70
C LYS A 389 13.36 0.35 -10.00
N GLN A 390 12.21 0.63 -10.57
CA GLN A 390 11.80 1.98 -10.94
C GLN A 390 11.60 2.87 -9.71
N SER A 391 10.93 2.37 -8.66
CA SER A 391 10.70 3.15 -7.44
C SER A 391 11.98 3.51 -6.71
N ALA A 392 12.94 2.57 -6.61
CA ALA A 392 14.23 2.85 -5.98
C ALA A 392 15.07 3.84 -6.78
N ALA A 393 15.11 3.70 -8.12
CA ALA A 393 15.84 4.59 -9.00
C ALA A 393 15.25 6.01 -8.98
N GLU A 394 13.92 6.14 -9.02
CA GLU A 394 13.21 7.43 -8.93
C GLU A 394 13.47 8.13 -7.59
N PHE A 395 13.42 7.39 -6.50
CA PHE A 395 13.71 7.94 -5.17
C PHE A 395 15.11 8.54 -5.09
N LEU A 396 16.13 7.81 -5.54
CA LEU A 396 17.51 8.31 -5.55
C LEU A 396 17.66 9.51 -6.51
N PHE A 397 16.99 9.50 -7.65
CA PHE A 397 17.01 10.58 -8.62
C PHE A 397 16.44 11.89 -8.03
N VAL A 398 15.30 11.80 -7.34
CA VAL A 398 14.70 12.96 -6.66
C VAL A 398 15.60 13.49 -5.53
N LEU A 399 16.25 12.62 -4.76
CA LEU A 399 17.23 13.04 -3.75
C LEU A 399 18.43 13.76 -4.36
N CYS A 400 18.79 13.41 -5.60
CA CYS A 400 19.81 14.09 -6.41
C CYS A 400 19.29 15.33 -7.15
N LYS A 401 18.12 15.88 -6.79
CA LYS A 401 17.45 17.03 -7.44
C LYS A 401 17.22 16.79 -8.95
N GLU A 402 16.92 15.54 -9.31
CA GLU A 402 16.74 15.08 -10.69
C GLU A 402 17.91 15.50 -11.64
N SER A 403 19.11 15.61 -11.09
CA SER A 403 20.33 15.87 -11.85
C SER A 403 21.03 14.56 -12.17
N VAL A 404 21.30 14.31 -13.44
CA VAL A 404 22.02 13.11 -13.91
C VAL A 404 23.41 13.04 -13.29
N ASP A 405 24.16 14.15 -13.30
CA ASP A 405 25.51 14.20 -12.75
C ASP A 405 25.55 13.84 -11.26
N ASN A 406 24.59 14.39 -10.49
CA ASN A 406 24.46 14.08 -9.07
C ASN A 406 24.06 12.62 -8.84
N LEU A 407 23.18 12.06 -9.67
CA LEU A 407 22.80 10.64 -9.56
C LEU A 407 24.00 9.74 -9.85
N LEU A 408 24.71 9.99 -10.94
CA LEU A 408 25.87 9.19 -11.36
C LEU A 408 26.99 9.20 -10.32
N LYS A 409 27.17 10.33 -9.62
CA LYS A 409 28.11 10.45 -8.51
C LYS A 409 27.86 9.40 -7.41
N TYR A 410 26.59 9.12 -7.08
CA TYR A 410 26.22 8.21 -6.00
C TYR A 410 25.97 6.77 -6.45
N THR A 411 25.68 6.53 -7.73
CA THR A 411 25.21 5.23 -8.23
C THR A 411 26.08 4.61 -9.31
N GLY A 412 26.86 5.39 -10.04
CA GLY A 412 27.48 5.00 -11.30
C GLY A 412 26.46 4.87 -12.44
N TYR A 413 26.96 5.00 -13.68
CA TYR A 413 26.11 4.95 -14.89
C TYR A 413 25.45 3.57 -15.09
N GLY A 414 26.17 2.49 -14.78
CA GLY A 414 25.66 1.13 -14.97
C GLY A 414 24.36 0.87 -14.20
N ASN A 415 24.28 1.33 -12.95
CA ASN A 415 23.08 1.19 -12.14
C ASN A 415 21.97 2.16 -12.57
N ALA A 416 22.32 3.37 -13.04
CA ALA A 416 21.36 4.41 -13.42
C ALA A 416 20.82 4.26 -14.86
N ALA A 417 21.46 3.49 -15.73
CA ALA A 417 21.16 3.43 -17.17
C ALA A 417 19.69 3.12 -17.48
N GLY A 418 19.06 2.23 -16.70
CA GLY A 418 17.64 1.89 -16.89
C GLY A 418 16.69 3.07 -16.66
N LEU A 419 16.92 3.86 -15.60
CA LEU A 419 16.16 5.07 -15.33
C LEU A 419 16.40 6.14 -16.39
N LEU A 420 17.68 6.37 -16.73
CA LEU A 420 18.07 7.39 -17.70
C LEU A 420 17.49 7.09 -19.09
N ALA A 421 17.47 5.82 -19.49
CA ALA A 421 16.83 5.38 -20.73
C ALA A 421 15.31 5.64 -20.71
N ALA A 422 14.64 5.30 -19.61
CA ALA A 422 13.19 5.50 -19.46
C ALA A 422 12.79 6.98 -19.45
N ARG A 423 13.68 7.86 -18.98
CA ARG A 423 13.49 9.32 -18.91
C ARG A 423 14.02 10.08 -20.13
N GLY A 424 14.68 9.42 -21.09
CA GLY A 424 15.33 10.09 -22.22
C GLY A 424 16.54 10.93 -21.82
N LEU A 425 17.22 10.59 -20.72
CA LEU A 425 18.34 11.35 -20.14
C LEU A 425 19.69 10.65 -20.29
N LEU A 426 19.84 9.74 -21.25
CA LEU A 426 21.10 9.02 -21.49
C LEU A 426 22.26 9.93 -21.91
N ALA A 427 21.96 11.08 -22.50
CA ALA A 427 22.95 12.10 -22.85
C ALA A 427 23.29 13.07 -21.71
N GLY A 428 22.71 12.87 -20.52
CA GLY A 428 22.86 13.76 -19.38
C GLY A 428 21.69 14.75 -19.24
N GLY A 429 21.81 15.71 -18.34
CA GLY A 429 20.82 16.75 -18.13
C GLY A 429 20.11 16.69 -16.78
N ARG A 430 18.89 17.25 -16.73
CA ARG A 430 18.05 17.30 -15.54
C ARG A 430 16.63 16.83 -15.88
N GLY A 431 15.92 16.32 -14.87
CA GLY A 431 14.48 16.03 -14.94
C GLY A 431 13.65 17.32 -14.94
N GLU A 432 12.33 17.15 -14.88
CA GLU A 432 11.34 18.25 -14.98
C GLU A 432 11.14 19.03 -13.67
N GLY A 433 11.63 18.50 -12.54
CA GLY A 433 11.45 19.08 -11.21
C GLY A 433 12.16 20.42 -11.04
N GLN A 434 11.48 21.39 -10.41
CA GLN A 434 12.07 22.67 -10.03
C GLN A 434 12.74 22.57 -8.67
N TYR A 435 14.06 22.68 -8.64
CA TYR A 435 14.86 22.60 -7.42
C TYR A 435 15.69 23.88 -7.23
N SER A 436 16.01 24.20 -5.96
CA SER A 436 16.89 25.32 -5.63
C SER A 436 18.34 25.07 -6.09
N ASP A 437 19.03 26.10 -6.55
CA ASP A 437 20.40 26.03 -7.11
C ASP A 437 21.51 25.82 -6.08
N GLU A 438 21.19 25.60 -4.79
CA GLU A 438 22.22 25.29 -3.80
C GLU A 438 22.96 24.00 -4.18
N GLU A 439 24.24 24.14 -4.48
CA GLU A 439 25.12 23.01 -4.75
C GLU A 439 25.56 22.33 -3.46
N ASP A 440 25.52 21.00 -3.42
CA ASP A 440 26.15 20.24 -2.35
C ASP A 440 27.67 20.27 -2.60
N SER A 441 28.43 20.79 -1.65
CA SER A 441 29.90 20.79 -1.76
C SER A 441 30.44 19.36 -1.75
N ASP A 442 31.30 19.07 -2.72
CA ASP A 442 32.03 17.80 -2.77
C ASP A 442 33.05 17.74 -1.63
N THR A 443 33.18 16.55 -1.02
CA THR A 443 34.25 16.31 -0.04
C THR A 443 35.63 16.35 -0.70
N GLU A 444 36.68 16.67 0.07
CA GLU A 444 38.05 16.70 -0.47
C GLU A 444 38.49 15.29 -0.94
N GLU A 445 38.04 14.24 -0.25
CA GLU A 445 38.31 12.86 -0.63
C GLU A 445 37.68 12.54 -2.00
N TYR A 446 36.43 12.99 -2.24
CA TYR A 446 35.78 12.79 -3.53
C TYR A 446 36.43 13.59 -4.65
N LYS A 447 36.78 14.88 -4.40
CA LYS A 447 37.45 15.74 -5.37
C LYS A 447 38.80 15.15 -5.85
N SER A 448 39.59 14.65 -4.91
CA SER A 448 40.88 14.03 -5.22
C SER A 448 40.73 12.69 -5.94
N ALA A 449 39.69 11.91 -5.67
CA ALA A 449 39.44 10.63 -6.32
C ALA A 449 38.73 10.74 -7.68
N LYS A 450 38.00 11.82 -7.92
CA LYS A 450 37.14 12.02 -9.10
C LYS A 450 37.83 11.72 -10.46
N PRO A 451 39.10 12.09 -10.70
CA PRO A 451 39.78 11.78 -11.95
C PRO A 451 40.01 10.28 -12.21
N PHE A 452 39.97 9.48 -11.15
CA PHE A 452 40.25 8.04 -11.18
C PHE A 452 38.97 7.19 -11.05
N ILE A 453 37.79 7.82 -10.89
CA ILE A 453 36.51 7.12 -10.80
C ILE A 453 36.09 6.70 -12.21
N ASN A 454 35.87 5.40 -12.39
CA ASN A 454 35.22 4.90 -13.59
C ASN A 454 33.74 5.32 -13.58
N PRO A 455 33.26 6.13 -14.54
CA PRO A 455 31.88 6.64 -14.54
C PRO A 455 30.83 5.54 -14.70
N ILE A 456 31.17 4.39 -15.28
CA ILE A 456 30.25 3.28 -15.48
C ILE A 456 30.00 2.56 -14.16
N THR A 457 31.07 2.23 -13.45
CA THR A 457 31.02 1.44 -12.20
C THR A 457 30.85 2.31 -10.96
N GLY A 458 31.18 3.61 -11.04
CA GLY A 458 31.02 4.57 -9.96
C GLY A 458 32.02 4.46 -8.82
N HIS A 459 33.15 3.77 -9.04
CA HIS A 459 34.23 3.65 -8.05
C HIS A 459 35.61 3.84 -8.70
N VAL A 460 36.61 4.02 -7.84
CA VAL A 460 38.00 4.14 -8.29
C VAL A 460 38.49 2.78 -8.83
N GLU A 461 38.93 2.76 -10.06
CA GLU A 461 39.56 1.60 -10.70
C GLU A 461 40.97 1.96 -11.10
N GLU A 462 41.92 1.05 -10.84
CA GLU A 462 43.24 1.17 -11.45
C GLU A 462 43.07 1.06 -12.97
N PRO A 463 43.69 1.98 -13.75
CA PRO A 463 43.62 1.90 -15.20
C PRO A 463 44.18 0.55 -15.64
N MET A 464 43.31 -0.33 -16.10
CA MET A 464 43.75 -1.58 -16.71
C MET A 464 44.46 -1.25 -18.00
N PRO A 465 45.59 -1.90 -18.30
CA PRO A 465 46.26 -1.73 -19.60
C PRO A 465 45.24 -2.04 -20.68
N ASN A 466 45.09 -1.11 -21.61
CA ASN A 466 44.13 -1.24 -22.70
C ASN A 466 44.57 -2.41 -23.59
N PRO A 467 43.87 -3.55 -23.65
CA PRO A 467 44.30 -4.67 -24.49
C PRO A 467 44.47 -4.31 -25.96
N ILE A 468 43.81 -3.23 -26.41
CA ILE A 468 43.88 -2.73 -27.79
C ILE A 468 45.24 -2.05 -28.08
N GLU A 469 45.90 -1.50 -27.05
CA GLU A 469 47.19 -0.83 -27.23
C GLU A 469 48.33 -1.80 -27.60
N GLU A 470 48.24 -3.04 -27.12
CA GLU A 470 49.21 -4.10 -27.44
C GLU A 470 48.88 -4.86 -28.74
N MET A 471 47.71 -4.62 -29.33
CA MET A 471 47.28 -5.26 -30.57
C MET A 471 47.88 -4.55 -31.81
N THR A 472 48.32 -5.34 -32.80
CA THR A 472 48.62 -4.83 -34.11
C THR A 472 47.34 -4.34 -34.83
N GLU A 473 47.48 -3.46 -35.83
CA GLU A 473 46.32 -2.97 -36.60
C GLU A 473 45.54 -4.13 -37.26
N GLU A 474 46.22 -5.14 -37.74
CA GLU A 474 45.61 -6.35 -38.30
C GLU A 474 44.81 -7.14 -37.26
N GLN A 475 45.28 -7.23 -36.02
CA GLN A 475 44.55 -7.87 -34.92
C GLN A 475 43.34 -7.06 -34.51
N LYS A 476 43.43 -5.73 -34.47
CA LYS A 476 42.30 -4.84 -34.19
C LYS A 476 41.19 -5.00 -35.22
N GLU A 477 41.56 -5.04 -36.50
CA GLU A 477 40.62 -5.19 -37.61
C GLU A 477 39.96 -6.57 -37.60
N TYR A 478 40.70 -7.63 -37.30
CA TYR A 478 40.18 -8.98 -37.17
C TYR A 478 39.16 -9.09 -36.01
N GLU A 479 39.48 -8.58 -34.81
CA GLU A 479 38.57 -8.64 -33.67
C GLU A 479 37.34 -7.72 -33.88
N ALA A 480 37.50 -6.56 -34.52
CA ALA A 480 36.40 -5.70 -34.92
C ALA A 480 35.44 -6.42 -35.88
N GLN A 481 35.96 -7.08 -36.90
CA GLN A 481 35.16 -7.85 -37.88
C GLN A 481 34.43 -9.01 -37.22
N LYS A 482 35.07 -9.68 -36.28
CA LYS A 482 34.48 -10.77 -35.50
C LYS A 482 33.32 -10.29 -34.64
N LEU A 483 33.44 -9.13 -33.96
CA LEU A 483 32.37 -8.49 -33.21
C LEU A 483 31.20 -8.10 -34.11
N VAL A 484 31.44 -7.46 -35.24
CA VAL A 484 30.41 -7.08 -36.22
C VAL A 484 29.62 -8.33 -36.66
N ASN A 485 30.31 -9.40 -37.03
CA ASN A 485 29.68 -10.65 -37.44
C ASN A 485 28.83 -11.29 -36.33
N MET A 486 29.31 -11.20 -35.08
CA MET A 486 28.58 -11.70 -33.93
C MET A 486 27.30 -10.87 -33.68
N PHE A 487 27.38 -9.54 -33.70
CA PHE A 487 26.22 -8.65 -33.55
C PHE A 487 25.22 -8.85 -34.69
N ASP A 488 25.67 -8.97 -35.93
CA ASP A 488 24.78 -9.23 -37.06
C ASP A 488 24.03 -10.57 -36.90
N LYS A 489 24.73 -11.63 -36.49
CA LYS A 489 24.13 -12.94 -36.22
C LYS A 489 23.10 -12.86 -35.11
N LEU A 490 23.41 -12.21 -33.99
CA LEU A 490 22.49 -12.07 -32.85
C LEU A 490 21.27 -11.21 -33.19
N SER A 491 21.47 -10.15 -33.98
CA SER A 491 20.39 -9.30 -34.50
C SER A 491 19.45 -10.06 -35.44
N ARG A 492 20.00 -10.82 -36.40
CA ARG A 492 19.20 -11.65 -37.34
C ARG A 492 18.40 -12.74 -36.60
N GLN A 493 18.95 -13.28 -35.52
CA GLN A 493 18.28 -14.25 -34.68
C GLN A 493 17.26 -13.59 -33.72
N GLN A 494 17.08 -12.28 -33.76
CA GLN A 494 16.22 -11.49 -32.87
C GLN A 494 16.52 -11.66 -31.35
N ILE A 495 17.74 -12.10 -31.01
CA ILE A 495 18.22 -12.25 -29.65
C ILE A 495 18.54 -10.87 -29.05
N ILE A 496 19.13 -9.97 -29.87
CA ILE A 496 19.42 -8.59 -29.50
C ILE A 496 18.80 -7.63 -30.52
N ARG A 497 18.47 -6.42 -30.06
CA ARG A 497 18.11 -5.30 -30.93
C ARG A 497 19.05 -4.16 -30.61
N PRO A 498 20.04 -3.87 -31.49
CA PRO A 498 20.98 -2.77 -31.27
C PRO A 498 20.24 -1.44 -31.22
N MET A 499 20.46 -0.67 -30.14
CA MET A 499 19.89 0.64 -29.94
C MET A 499 20.99 1.68 -29.84
N GLY A 500 20.74 2.87 -30.38
CA GLY A 500 21.60 4.05 -30.24
C GLY A 500 20.89 5.10 -29.37
N VAL A 501 21.66 6.08 -28.89
CA VAL A 501 21.15 7.25 -28.17
C VAL A 501 21.11 8.44 -29.12
N ARG A 502 19.95 9.06 -29.29
CA ARG A 502 19.80 10.31 -30.03
C ARG A 502 20.41 11.48 -29.24
N ARG A 503 20.65 12.60 -29.90
CA ARG A 503 21.17 13.82 -29.24
C ARG A 503 20.24 14.36 -28.17
N ASP A 504 18.94 14.09 -28.28
CA ASP A 504 17.92 14.44 -27.27
C ASP A 504 17.89 13.50 -26.05
N GLY A 505 18.81 12.50 -26.00
CA GLY A 505 18.91 11.53 -24.89
C GLY A 505 17.95 10.35 -24.99
N THR A 506 17.13 10.24 -26.05
CA THR A 506 16.19 9.13 -26.25
C THR A 506 16.85 7.94 -26.95
N LEU A 507 16.32 6.73 -26.70
CA LEU A 507 16.74 5.52 -27.40
C LEU A 507 16.06 5.41 -28.77
N ALA A 508 16.84 5.03 -29.79
CA ALA A 508 16.36 4.71 -31.12
C ALA A 508 17.07 3.46 -31.66
N PRO A 509 16.48 2.76 -32.63
CA PRO A 509 17.22 1.74 -33.35
C PRO A 509 18.56 2.29 -33.87
N LEU A 510 19.64 1.52 -33.71
CA LEU A 510 21.00 2.00 -34.03
C LEU A 510 21.11 2.57 -35.45
N ALA A 511 20.42 1.96 -36.42
CA ALA A 511 20.41 2.43 -37.80
C ALA A 511 19.86 3.86 -37.95
N GLU A 512 18.79 4.20 -37.19
CA GLU A 512 18.21 5.55 -37.19
C GLU A 512 19.10 6.56 -36.46
N ALA A 513 19.72 6.16 -35.34
CA ALA A 513 20.61 7.01 -34.59
C ALA A 513 21.86 7.39 -35.41
N VAL A 514 22.41 6.43 -36.15
CA VAL A 514 23.58 6.66 -37.03
C VAL A 514 23.20 7.56 -38.22
N GLN A 515 22.03 7.36 -38.85
CA GLN A 515 21.59 8.21 -39.97
C GLN A 515 21.41 9.68 -39.55
N GLN A 516 20.90 9.95 -38.35
CA GLN A 516 20.81 11.32 -37.84
C GLN A 516 22.18 11.96 -37.61
N CYS A 517 23.14 11.21 -37.07
CA CYS A 517 24.51 11.72 -36.91
C CYS A 517 25.20 12.00 -38.27
N SER A 518 24.91 11.20 -39.27
CA SER A 518 25.51 11.37 -40.62
C SER A 518 24.87 12.53 -41.41
N ALA A 519 23.57 12.78 -41.24
CA ALA A 519 22.86 13.89 -41.88
C ALA A 519 23.33 15.26 -41.36
N ASP A 520 23.61 15.34 -40.06
CA ASP A 520 24.08 16.58 -39.41
C ASP A 520 25.54 16.91 -39.71
N SER A 521 26.39 15.92 -40.03
CA SER A 521 27.80 16.15 -40.40
C SER A 521 27.96 16.70 -41.83
N CYS A 522 26.95 16.49 -42.70
CA CYS A 522 26.95 17.03 -44.05
C CYS A 522 26.45 18.48 -44.15
N SER A 523 25.84 19.02 -43.07
CA SER A 523 25.31 20.40 -43.06
C SER A 523 26.30 21.44 -42.51
N SER A 524 27.45 21.03 -41.97
CA SER A 524 28.45 21.92 -41.36
C SER A 524 29.61 22.34 -42.32
N ASP A 525 29.65 21.82 -43.57
CA ASP A 525 30.69 22.14 -44.52
C ASP A 525 30.25 23.09 -45.68
N SER A 526 29.15 23.84 -45.48
CA SER A 526 28.68 24.84 -46.42
C SER A 526 28.33 26.14 -45.71
N ASP A 527 29.36 26.89 -45.28
CA ASP A 527 29.36 28.35 -45.19
C ASP A 527 30.81 28.87 -45.19
#